data_64318e1319b5159817b064764a500628
#
_entry.id   64318e1319b5159817b064764a500628
#
_cell.length_a   1.000
_cell.length_b   1.000
_cell.length_c   1.000
_cell.angle_alpha   90.00
_cell.angle_beta   90.00
_cell.angle_gamma   90.00
#
_symmetry.space_group_name_H-M   'P 1'
#
loop_
_entity.id
_entity.type
_entity.pdbx_description
1 polymer ?
#
loop_
_entity_poly.entity_id
_entity_poly.type
_entity_poly.pdbx_seq_one_letter_code
_entity_poly.pdbx_strand_id
1 'polypeptide(L)'
;MRDTPHNGDLRVGEPERIARRDTEWQQVEIYRHPVYGGQLVIDGDLQISESDFAYDTAMTAPVLTLDACRRVGILGGGDGGVLRELLTATEQLSRPLEEAVLVDIDGEVIELCRQYLPALCGNAFDDPRAQVIVGDAFAWVEQARELDAVIYDLTMEPVREGMEREEFIHETLTRVHDSLRTGGVFSMQACGELEPDRDRLLAEIRNGVDEHFAERREQTVMVPSYGELWTFIAARKAA
;
A
#
# COMPACT_ATOMS: atom_id res chain seq x y z
N MET A 1 -33.91 43.96 14.03
CA MET A 1 -32.55 43.60 13.61
C MET A 1 -32.32 42.21 14.14
N ARG A 2 -32.41 41.17 13.29
CA ARG A 2 -32.22 39.78 13.69
C ARG A 2 -30.79 39.41 13.34
N ASP A 3 -29.99 39.16 14.38
CA ASP A 3 -28.62 38.65 14.22
C ASP A 3 -28.67 37.29 13.54
N THR A 4 -28.12 37.21 12.33
CA THR A 4 -27.76 35.97 11.66
C THR A 4 -26.60 35.36 12.41
N PRO A 5 -26.68 34.09 12.84
CA PRO A 5 -25.52 33.45 13.44
C PRO A 5 -24.40 33.35 12.39
N HIS A 6 -23.26 33.93 12.70
CA HIS A 6 -22.03 33.73 11.96
C HIS A 6 -21.74 32.24 11.89
N ASN A 7 -21.46 31.77 10.68
CA ASN A 7 -20.85 30.46 10.43
C ASN A 7 -19.71 30.26 11.43
N GLY A 8 -19.95 29.35 12.39
CA GLY A 8 -18.91 28.96 13.33
C GLY A 8 -17.72 28.47 12.52
N ASP A 9 -16.56 29.05 12.80
CA ASP A 9 -15.26 28.52 12.43
C ASP A 9 -15.27 27.00 12.70
N LEU A 10 -15.44 26.21 11.66
CA LEU A 10 -15.14 24.78 11.70
C LEU A 10 -13.60 24.69 11.74
N ARG A 11 -13.02 25.03 12.88
CA ARG A 11 -11.63 24.64 13.17
C ARG A 11 -11.64 23.14 13.27
N VAL A 12 -11.28 22.49 12.20
CA VAL A 12 -10.85 21.09 12.26
C VAL A 12 -9.74 21.04 13.30
N GLY A 13 -9.97 20.34 14.42
CA GLY A 13 -8.97 20.26 15.48
C GLY A 13 -7.66 19.70 14.93
N GLU A 14 -6.55 20.09 15.53
CA GLU A 14 -5.24 19.52 15.19
C GLU A 14 -5.22 18.02 15.56
N PRO A 15 -4.48 17.17 14.79
CA PRO A 15 -4.32 15.76 15.15
C PRO A 15 -3.60 15.64 16.50
N GLU A 16 -4.06 14.72 17.32
CA GLU A 16 -3.45 14.37 18.62
C GLU A 16 -2.55 13.15 18.45
N ARG A 17 -1.28 13.25 18.86
CA ARG A 17 -0.38 12.10 18.89
C ARG A 17 -0.71 11.20 20.06
N ILE A 18 -1.10 9.94 19.77
CA ILE A 18 -1.49 8.95 20.77
C ILE A 18 -0.41 7.91 21.05
N ALA A 19 0.52 7.70 20.12
CA ALA A 19 1.67 6.82 20.33
C ALA A 19 2.89 7.29 19.53
N ARG A 20 4.08 6.94 19.99
CA ARG A 20 5.36 7.11 19.29
C ARG A 20 6.31 5.99 19.68
N ARG A 21 7.05 5.51 18.70
CA ARG A 21 8.12 4.54 18.85
C ARG A 21 9.26 4.83 17.88
N ASP A 22 10.48 4.85 18.40
CA ASP A 22 11.68 4.86 17.57
C ASP A 22 12.09 3.38 17.42
N THR A 23 11.99 2.85 16.20
CA THR A 23 12.31 1.44 15.89
C THR A 23 13.75 1.32 15.42
N GLU A 24 14.18 0.13 15.02
CA GLU A 24 15.48 -0.08 14.38
C GLU A 24 15.56 0.61 12.99
N TRP A 25 14.40 0.83 12.34
CA TRP A 25 14.30 1.28 10.96
C TRP A 25 13.94 2.76 10.83
N GLN A 26 13.02 3.24 11.68
CA GLN A 26 12.34 4.52 11.48
C GLN A 26 11.65 5.01 12.75
N GLN A 27 11.17 6.24 12.72
CA GLN A 27 10.33 6.78 13.77
C GLN A 27 8.86 6.59 13.40
N VAL A 28 8.12 5.83 14.20
CA VAL A 28 6.69 5.55 13.99
C VAL A 28 5.85 6.32 14.97
N GLU A 29 4.87 7.06 14.48
CA GLU A 29 3.93 7.82 15.30
C GLU A 29 2.50 7.49 14.88
N ILE A 30 1.60 7.42 15.86
CA ILE A 30 0.17 7.27 15.64
C ILE A 30 -0.53 8.53 16.13
N TYR A 31 -1.39 9.08 15.28
CA TYR A 31 -2.20 10.24 15.59
C TYR A 31 -3.69 9.90 15.55
N ARG A 32 -4.50 10.68 16.26
CA ARG A 32 -5.95 10.71 16.14
C ARG A 32 -6.35 12.03 15.51
N HIS A 33 -6.81 11.98 14.26
CA HIS A 33 -7.31 13.14 13.55
C HIS A 33 -8.84 13.21 13.65
N PRO A 34 -9.44 14.40 13.94
CA PRO A 34 -10.89 14.51 14.15
C PRO A 34 -11.75 14.19 12.90
N VAL A 35 -11.17 14.28 11.71
CA VAL A 35 -11.88 13.98 10.44
C VAL A 35 -11.46 12.64 9.85
N TYR A 36 -10.16 12.32 9.84
CA TYR A 36 -9.62 11.15 9.14
C TYR A 36 -9.46 9.92 10.03
N GLY A 37 -9.75 10.03 11.34
CA GLY A 37 -9.58 8.91 12.28
C GLY A 37 -8.13 8.72 12.71
N GLY A 38 -7.74 7.49 12.97
CA GLY A 38 -6.36 7.14 13.27
C GLY A 38 -5.46 7.31 12.04
N GLN A 39 -4.23 7.75 12.26
CA GLN A 39 -3.24 8.01 11.22
C GLN A 39 -1.90 7.39 11.59
N LEU A 40 -1.28 6.71 10.63
CA LEU A 40 0.12 6.26 10.69
C LEU A 40 1.01 7.33 10.08
N VAL A 41 2.02 7.76 10.84
CA VAL A 41 3.06 8.70 10.39
C VAL A 41 4.42 8.05 10.60
N ILE A 42 5.27 8.06 9.59
CA ILE A 42 6.62 7.49 9.62
C ILE A 42 7.61 8.59 9.23
N ASP A 43 8.61 8.83 10.08
CA ASP A 43 9.65 9.85 9.93
C ASP A 43 9.08 11.28 9.66
N GLY A 44 7.88 11.53 10.18
CA GLY A 44 7.15 12.80 10.00
C GLY A 44 6.24 12.85 8.78
N ASP A 45 6.25 11.83 7.91
CA ASP A 45 5.41 11.74 6.73
C ASP A 45 4.17 10.87 6.97
N LEU A 46 3.00 11.40 6.61
CA LEU A 46 1.73 10.69 6.71
C LEU A 46 1.71 9.52 5.70
N GLN A 47 1.57 8.29 6.23
CA GLN A 47 1.52 7.09 5.42
C GLN A 47 0.09 6.71 5.01
N ILE A 48 -0.83 6.69 5.97
CA ILE A 48 -2.23 6.28 5.74
C ILE A 48 -3.11 6.74 6.90
N SER A 49 -4.40 6.85 6.67
CA SER A 49 -5.40 7.01 7.74
C SER A 49 -6.56 6.05 7.60
N GLU A 50 -7.30 5.88 8.71
CA GLU A 50 -8.49 5.02 8.76
C GLU A 50 -9.59 5.42 7.74
N SER A 51 -9.53 6.63 7.16
CA SER A 51 -10.47 7.09 6.13
C SER A 51 -10.07 6.75 4.68
N ASP A 52 -8.88 6.18 4.46
CA ASP A 52 -8.29 6.08 3.13
C ASP A 52 -8.62 4.76 2.40
N PHE A 53 -9.82 4.22 2.61
CA PHE A 53 -10.27 2.97 1.97
C PHE A 53 -10.14 2.94 0.44
N ALA A 54 -10.17 4.12 -0.20
CA ALA A 54 -10.00 4.22 -1.65
C ALA A 54 -8.59 3.79 -2.08
N TYR A 55 -7.57 4.04 -1.25
CA TYR A 55 -6.20 3.56 -1.45
C TYR A 55 -6.15 2.03 -1.42
N ASP A 56 -6.63 1.40 -0.34
CA ASP A 56 -6.64 -0.04 -0.18
C ASP A 56 -7.39 -0.74 -1.34
N THR A 57 -8.56 -0.19 -1.71
CA THR A 57 -9.36 -0.70 -2.82
C THR A 57 -8.61 -0.55 -4.15
N ALA A 58 -7.93 0.57 -4.39
CA ALA A 58 -7.17 0.77 -5.62
C ALA A 58 -6.00 -0.22 -5.76
N MET A 59 -5.35 -0.56 -4.64
CA MET A 59 -4.27 -1.55 -4.61
C MET A 59 -4.77 -2.97 -4.86
N THR A 60 -5.95 -3.33 -4.36
CA THR A 60 -6.49 -4.70 -4.42
C THR A 60 -7.35 -4.98 -5.66
N ALA A 61 -8.04 -3.98 -6.21
CA ALA A 61 -8.95 -4.16 -7.34
C ALA A 61 -8.33 -4.88 -8.56
N PRO A 62 -7.06 -4.64 -8.97
CA PRO A 62 -6.44 -5.37 -10.06
C PRO A 62 -6.34 -6.89 -9.80
N VAL A 63 -6.06 -7.28 -8.56
CA VAL A 63 -5.98 -8.70 -8.14
C VAL A 63 -7.32 -9.40 -8.30
N LEU A 64 -8.41 -8.71 -8.00
CA LEU A 64 -9.77 -9.22 -8.09
C LEU A 64 -10.25 -9.42 -9.54
N THR A 65 -9.48 -8.99 -10.54
CA THR A 65 -9.74 -9.30 -11.96
C THR A 65 -9.40 -10.75 -12.34
N LEU A 66 -8.61 -11.43 -11.50
CA LEU A 66 -8.29 -12.84 -11.68
C LEU A 66 -9.50 -13.72 -11.32
N ASP A 67 -9.74 -14.78 -12.10
CA ASP A 67 -10.77 -15.77 -11.77
C ASP A 67 -10.43 -16.55 -10.49
N ALA A 68 -9.14 -16.73 -10.23
CA ALA A 68 -8.63 -17.30 -8.98
C ALA A 68 -7.38 -16.54 -8.56
N CYS A 69 -7.36 -16.08 -7.31
CA CYS A 69 -6.21 -15.42 -6.68
C CYS A 69 -5.86 -16.18 -5.39
N ARG A 70 -5.27 -17.37 -5.55
CA ARG A 70 -5.03 -18.29 -4.42
C ARG A 70 -3.88 -17.86 -3.54
N ARG A 71 -2.81 -17.37 -4.16
CA ARG A 71 -1.56 -16.99 -3.49
C ARG A 71 -1.16 -15.57 -3.86
N VAL A 72 -1.20 -14.66 -2.89
CA VAL A 72 -0.91 -13.24 -3.08
C VAL A 72 0.21 -12.81 -2.14
N GLY A 73 1.23 -12.13 -2.70
CA GLY A 73 2.25 -11.44 -1.92
C GLY A 73 1.93 -9.96 -1.76
N ILE A 74 2.08 -9.42 -0.56
CA ILE A 74 1.99 -7.99 -0.25
C ILE A 74 3.35 -7.57 0.28
N LEU A 75 4.03 -6.68 -0.46
CA LEU A 75 5.36 -6.18 -0.13
C LEU A 75 5.20 -4.81 0.55
N GLY A 76 5.56 -4.71 1.84
CA GLY A 76 5.20 -3.59 2.68
C GLY A 76 3.78 -3.71 3.22
N GLY A 77 3.16 -2.57 3.50
CA GLY A 77 1.77 -2.50 3.98
C GLY A 77 1.57 -3.00 5.40
N GLY A 78 2.58 -2.83 6.27
CA GLY A 78 2.55 -3.21 7.69
C GLY A 78 1.43 -2.56 8.49
N ASP A 79 0.73 -1.58 7.93
CA ASP A 79 -0.50 -1.01 8.49
C ASP A 79 -1.71 -1.96 8.41
N GLY A 80 -1.70 -2.93 7.48
CA GLY A 80 -2.70 -3.97 7.32
C GLY A 80 -3.97 -3.58 6.54
N GLY A 81 -4.07 -2.36 6.02
CA GLY A 81 -5.22 -1.87 5.26
C GLY A 81 -5.43 -2.66 3.97
N VAL A 82 -4.37 -2.79 3.17
CA VAL A 82 -4.39 -3.57 1.92
C VAL A 82 -4.68 -5.05 2.18
N LEU A 83 -4.09 -5.64 3.23
CA LEU A 83 -4.36 -7.03 3.61
C LEU A 83 -5.84 -7.22 4.00
N ARG A 84 -6.39 -6.36 4.85
CA ARG A 84 -7.81 -6.39 5.24
C ARG A 84 -8.72 -6.29 4.02
N GLU A 85 -8.44 -5.36 3.12
CA GLU A 85 -9.27 -5.15 1.91
C GLU A 85 -9.22 -6.39 1.00
N LEU A 86 -8.04 -6.97 0.77
CA LEU A 86 -7.89 -8.19 -0.02
C LEU A 86 -8.69 -9.36 0.56
N LEU A 87 -8.58 -9.61 1.87
CA LEU A 87 -9.28 -10.68 2.56
C LEU A 87 -10.81 -10.49 2.48
N THR A 88 -11.27 -9.26 2.71
CA THR A 88 -12.70 -8.91 2.70
C THR A 88 -13.28 -9.01 1.29
N ALA A 89 -12.63 -8.43 0.29
CA ALA A 89 -13.13 -8.40 -1.07
C ALA A 89 -13.15 -9.80 -1.71
N THR A 90 -12.13 -10.63 -1.45
CA THR A 90 -12.10 -12.01 -1.95
C THR A 90 -13.22 -12.86 -1.35
N GLU A 91 -13.54 -12.68 -0.08
CA GLU A 91 -14.67 -13.35 0.57
C GLU A 91 -16.02 -12.89 -0.02
N GLN A 92 -16.23 -11.58 -0.11
CA GLN A 92 -17.48 -11.01 -0.66
C GLN A 92 -17.73 -11.43 -2.11
N LEU A 93 -16.68 -11.52 -2.93
CA LEU A 93 -16.77 -11.92 -4.33
C LEU A 93 -16.67 -13.44 -4.52
N SER A 94 -16.58 -14.21 -3.43
CA SER A 94 -16.38 -15.66 -3.46
C SER A 94 -15.18 -16.08 -4.32
N ARG A 95 -14.10 -15.28 -4.28
CA ARG A 95 -12.84 -15.58 -4.95
C ARG A 95 -11.99 -16.51 -4.06
N PRO A 96 -11.45 -17.59 -4.59
CA PRO A 96 -10.61 -18.47 -3.78
C PRO A 96 -9.28 -17.79 -3.44
N LEU A 97 -9.09 -17.44 -2.17
CA LEU A 97 -7.81 -17.00 -1.60
C LEU A 97 -7.39 -18.02 -0.56
N GLU A 98 -6.26 -18.67 -0.81
CA GLU A 98 -5.69 -19.69 0.08
C GLU A 98 -4.64 -19.09 1.01
N GLU A 99 -3.83 -18.16 0.50
CA GLU A 99 -2.73 -17.56 1.23
C GLU A 99 -2.49 -16.11 0.77
N ALA A 100 -2.46 -15.18 1.72
CA ALA A 100 -1.97 -13.81 1.55
C ALA A 100 -0.74 -13.62 2.45
N VAL A 101 0.44 -13.44 1.85
CA VAL A 101 1.69 -13.23 2.58
C VAL A 101 2.00 -11.74 2.58
N LEU A 102 1.94 -11.11 3.76
CA LEU A 102 2.38 -9.73 3.98
C LEU A 102 3.80 -9.76 4.53
N VAL A 103 4.70 -9.00 3.90
CA VAL A 103 6.10 -8.89 4.33
C VAL A 103 6.45 -7.44 4.56
N ASP A 104 6.70 -7.09 5.82
CA ASP A 104 7.13 -5.75 6.22
C ASP A 104 8.40 -5.85 7.09
N ILE A 105 9.31 -4.92 6.89
CA ILE A 105 10.59 -4.95 7.61
C ILE A 105 10.43 -4.55 9.07
N ASP A 106 9.41 -3.76 9.39
CA ASP A 106 9.23 -3.17 10.71
C ASP A 106 8.02 -3.78 11.46
N GLY A 107 8.30 -4.77 12.28
CA GLY A 107 7.30 -5.42 13.13
C GLY A 107 6.62 -4.47 14.14
N GLU A 108 7.26 -3.36 14.49
CA GLU A 108 6.69 -2.36 15.39
C GLU A 108 5.58 -1.55 14.72
N VAL A 109 5.65 -1.33 13.39
CA VAL A 109 4.56 -0.74 12.60
C VAL A 109 3.32 -1.62 12.72
N ILE A 110 3.47 -2.94 12.47
CA ILE A 110 2.38 -3.91 12.55
C ILE A 110 1.73 -3.91 13.94
N GLU A 111 2.55 -3.94 15.00
CA GLU A 111 2.05 -3.94 16.38
C GLU A 111 1.32 -2.64 16.75
N LEU A 112 1.86 -1.48 16.34
CA LEU A 112 1.23 -0.19 16.60
C LEU A 112 -0.10 -0.05 15.83
N CYS A 113 -0.15 -0.47 14.57
CA CYS A 113 -1.37 -0.44 13.78
C CYS A 113 -2.42 -1.39 14.35
N ARG A 114 -2.05 -2.62 14.73
CA ARG A 114 -2.93 -3.57 15.42
C ARG A 114 -3.53 -2.97 16.69
N GLN A 115 -2.73 -2.25 17.46
CA GLN A 115 -3.17 -1.68 18.75
C GLN A 115 -4.02 -0.42 18.60
N TYR A 116 -3.66 0.47 17.67
CA TYR A 116 -4.19 1.84 17.64
C TYR A 116 -5.03 2.17 16.41
N LEU A 117 -4.94 1.38 15.34
CA LEU A 117 -5.65 1.60 14.07
C LEU A 117 -6.57 0.41 13.70
N PRO A 118 -7.45 -0.04 14.62
CA PRO A 118 -8.28 -1.22 14.37
C PRO A 118 -9.31 -1.03 13.24
N ALA A 119 -9.67 0.19 12.89
CA ALA A 119 -10.55 0.43 11.74
C ALA A 119 -9.81 0.29 10.40
N LEU A 120 -8.48 0.47 10.40
CA LEU A 120 -7.64 0.26 9.23
C LEU A 120 -7.34 -1.23 9.02
N CYS A 121 -6.70 -1.90 9.97
CA CYS A 121 -6.25 -3.29 9.81
C CYS A 121 -7.32 -4.35 10.13
N GLY A 122 -8.35 -4.00 10.91
CA GLY A 122 -9.34 -4.99 11.39
C GLY A 122 -8.68 -6.16 12.12
N ASN A 123 -9.10 -7.37 11.77
CA ASN A 123 -8.50 -8.62 12.25
C ASN A 123 -7.62 -9.29 11.17
N ALA A 124 -7.16 -8.53 10.18
CA ALA A 124 -6.48 -9.11 9.00
C ALA A 124 -5.22 -9.89 9.37
N PHE A 125 -4.46 -9.42 10.34
CA PHE A 125 -3.24 -10.10 10.80
C PHE A 125 -3.49 -11.45 11.49
N ASP A 126 -4.72 -11.71 11.94
CA ASP A 126 -5.11 -12.95 12.62
C ASP A 126 -6.00 -13.84 11.73
N ASP A 127 -6.26 -13.46 10.48
CA ASP A 127 -7.02 -14.28 9.52
C ASP A 127 -6.21 -15.55 9.17
N PRO A 128 -6.85 -16.72 9.17
CA PRO A 128 -6.16 -17.98 8.88
C PRO A 128 -5.55 -18.06 7.47
N ARG A 129 -5.96 -17.19 6.56
CA ARG A 129 -5.38 -17.09 5.20
C ARG A 129 -4.18 -16.15 5.16
N ALA A 130 -3.97 -15.32 6.19
CA ALA A 130 -2.88 -14.35 6.25
C ALA A 130 -1.63 -14.98 6.87
N GLN A 131 -0.50 -14.76 6.23
CA GLN A 131 0.82 -14.99 6.81
C GLN A 131 1.55 -13.65 6.91
N VAL A 132 1.89 -13.22 8.11
CA VAL A 132 2.65 -11.99 8.35
C VAL A 132 4.10 -12.35 8.64
N ILE A 133 5.00 -11.79 7.84
CA ILE A 133 6.45 -12.00 7.94
C ILE A 133 7.12 -10.66 8.25
N VAL A 134 7.81 -10.58 9.38
CA VAL A 134 8.69 -9.45 9.67
C VAL A 134 10.04 -9.72 9.03
N GLY A 135 10.40 -8.95 7.99
CA GLY A 135 11.62 -9.16 7.23
C GLY A 135 11.71 -8.36 5.94
N ASP A 136 12.80 -8.58 5.21
CA ASP A 136 13.06 -7.91 3.94
C ASP A 136 12.14 -8.45 2.82
N ALA A 137 11.24 -7.59 2.34
CA ALA A 137 10.29 -7.92 1.27
C ALA A 137 10.99 -8.24 -0.07
N PHE A 138 12.14 -7.61 -0.35
CA PHE A 138 12.93 -7.89 -1.56
C PHE A 138 13.58 -9.27 -1.50
N ALA A 139 14.11 -9.65 -0.34
CA ALA A 139 14.67 -10.98 -0.13
C ALA A 139 13.60 -12.08 -0.18
N TRP A 140 12.40 -11.79 0.29
CA TRP A 140 11.28 -12.71 0.24
C TRP A 140 10.78 -12.91 -1.19
N VAL A 141 10.51 -11.83 -1.94
CA VAL A 141 9.96 -11.90 -3.31
C VAL A 141 10.95 -12.55 -4.29
N GLU A 142 12.25 -12.41 -4.06
CA GLU A 142 13.29 -13.06 -4.86
C GLU A 142 13.20 -14.61 -4.79
N GLN A 143 12.70 -15.15 -3.68
CA GLN A 143 12.52 -16.60 -3.48
C GLN A 143 11.10 -17.08 -3.79
N ALA A 144 10.12 -16.17 -3.77
CA ALA A 144 8.73 -16.51 -4.04
C ALA A 144 8.54 -16.95 -5.51
N ARG A 145 7.65 -17.92 -5.75
CA ARG A 145 7.31 -18.41 -7.10
C ARG A 145 5.83 -18.73 -7.20
N GLU A 146 5.32 -18.70 -8.43
CA GLU A 146 3.95 -19.09 -8.76
C GLU A 146 2.89 -18.30 -7.99
N LEU A 147 3.16 -17.03 -7.69
CA LEU A 147 2.16 -16.14 -7.09
C LEU A 147 1.12 -15.75 -8.15
N ASP A 148 -0.14 -15.73 -7.76
CA ASP A 148 -1.23 -15.21 -8.60
C ASP A 148 -1.16 -13.69 -8.73
N ALA A 149 -0.76 -13.02 -7.65
CA ALA A 149 -0.56 -11.59 -7.65
C ALA A 149 0.53 -11.13 -6.67
N VAL A 150 1.11 -9.98 -6.96
CA VAL A 150 1.95 -9.20 -6.04
C VAL A 150 1.38 -7.80 -5.93
N ILE A 151 1.13 -7.35 -4.70
CA ILE A 151 0.79 -5.98 -4.37
C ILE A 151 2.03 -5.33 -3.76
N TYR A 152 2.54 -4.29 -4.41
CA TYR A 152 3.74 -3.58 -3.99
C TYR A 152 3.34 -2.28 -3.28
N ASP A 153 3.40 -2.30 -1.97
CA ASP A 153 2.99 -1.20 -1.09
C ASP A 153 4.20 -0.58 -0.38
N LEU A 154 5.20 -0.28 -1.18
CA LEU A 154 6.44 0.39 -0.80
C LEU A 154 6.70 1.57 -1.72
N THR A 155 7.72 2.38 -1.40
CA THR A 155 8.20 3.44 -2.31
C THR A 155 9.04 2.85 -3.45
N MET A 156 9.09 3.53 -4.60
CA MET A 156 10.01 3.25 -5.70
C MET A 156 11.29 4.10 -5.62
N GLU A 157 11.60 4.59 -4.43
CA GLU A 157 12.88 5.25 -4.18
C GLU A 157 13.99 4.23 -3.83
N PRO A 158 15.23 4.44 -4.34
CA PRO A 158 16.32 3.53 -4.06
C PRO A 158 16.62 3.41 -2.56
N VAL A 159 16.69 2.18 -2.06
CA VAL A 159 17.06 1.88 -0.66
C VAL A 159 18.57 1.73 -0.44
N ARG A 160 19.36 1.71 -1.54
CA ARG A 160 20.83 1.62 -1.50
C ARG A 160 21.45 2.94 -1.91
N GLU A 161 22.39 3.42 -1.10
CA GLU A 161 23.15 4.62 -1.41
C GLU A 161 23.91 4.48 -2.75
N GLY A 162 23.75 5.47 -3.63
CA GLY A 162 24.40 5.52 -4.95
C GLY A 162 23.75 4.69 -6.04
N MET A 163 22.59 4.08 -5.78
CA MET A 163 21.79 3.41 -6.81
C MET A 163 20.87 4.44 -7.50
N GLU A 164 20.86 4.42 -8.83
CA GLU A 164 19.91 5.25 -9.59
C GLU A 164 18.49 4.67 -9.51
N ARG A 165 17.47 5.54 -9.54
CA ARG A 165 16.06 5.13 -9.43
C ARG A 165 15.64 4.15 -10.53
N GLU A 166 16.06 4.39 -11.78
CA GLU A 166 15.76 3.48 -12.89
C GLU A 166 16.31 2.06 -12.67
N GLU A 167 17.52 1.95 -12.13
CA GLU A 167 18.15 0.67 -11.78
C GLU A 167 17.36 -0.04 -10.66
N PHE A 168 16.95 0.71 -9.63
CA PHE A 168 16.14 0.18 -8.54
C PHE A 168 14.77 -0.32 -9.02
N ILE A 169 14.10 0.46 -9.87
CA ILE A 169 12.82 0.08 -10.49
C ILE A 169 12.99 -1.21 -11.29
N HIS A 170 14.00 -1.27 -12.15
CA HIS A 170 14.26 -2.44 -12.99
C HIS A 170 14.52 -3.71 -12.15
N GLU A 171 15.41 -3.64 -11.14
CA GLU A 171 15.67 -4.77 -10.26
C GLU A 171 14.42 -5.24 -9.49
N THR A 172 13.65 -4.29 -8.97
CA THR A 172 12.42 -4.59 -8.23
C THR A 172 11.39 -5.28 -9.11
N LEU A 173 11.13 -4.74 -10.30
CA LEU A 173 10.15 -5.29 -11.23
C LEU A 173 10.59 -6.64 -11.81
N THR A 174 11.89 -6.87 -11.99
CA THR A 174 12.44 -8.18 -12.34
C THR A 174 12.09 -9.23 -11.29
N ARG A 175 12.35 -8.94 -10.00
CA ARG A 175 12.04 -9.88 -8.91
C ARG A 175 10.55 -10.16 -8.81
N VAL A 176 9.73 -9.13 -8.89
CA VAL A 176 8.26 -9.26 -8.88
C VAL A 176 7.78 -10.08 -10.06
N HIS A 177 8.26 -9.78 -11.28
CA HIS A 177 7.91 -10.54 -12.47
C HIS A 177 8.25 -12.03 -12.32
N ASP A 178 9.46 -12.34 -11.82
CA ASP A 178 9.92 -13.73 -11.67
C ASP A 178 9.15 -14.53 -10.60
N SER A 179 8.61 -13.83 -9.58
CA SER A 179 7.79 -14.44 -8.55
C SER A 179 6.38 -14.79 -9.02
N LEU A 180 5.85 -14.12 -10.03
CA LEU A 180 4.52 -14.32 -10.56
C LEU A 180 4.45 -15.53 -11.50
N ARG A 181 3.32 -16.25 -11.45
CA ARG A 181 2.96 -17.21 -12.52
C ARG A 181 2.62 -16.47 -13.81
N THR A 182 2.61 -17.18 -14.91
CA THR A 182 2.07 -16.68 -16.20
C THR A 182 0.63 -16.18 -16.02
N GLY A 183 0.35 -14.98 -16.51
CA GLY A 183 -0.93 -14.31 -16.36
C GLY A 183 -1.19 -13.74 -14.96
N GLY A 184 -0.22 -13.81 -14.05
CA GLY A 184 -0.28 -13.19 -12.74
C GLY A 184 -0.33 -11.66 -12.81
N VAL A 185 -0.84 -11.03 -11.76
CA VAL A 185 -1.07 -9.58 -11.69
C VAL A 185 -0.10 -8.92 -10.73
N PHE A 186 0.45 -7.80 -11.18
CA PHE A 186 1.18 -6.84 -10.37
C PHE A 186 0.32 -5.60 -10.12
N SER A 187 0.30 -5.09 -8.89
CA SER A 187 -0.36 -3.85 -8.52
C SER A 187 0.53 -3.03 -7.61
N MET A 188 0.59 -1.71 -7.80
CA MET A 188 1.42 -0.82 -7.00
C MET A 188 0.80 0.57 -6.84
N GLN A 189 1.13 1.24 -5.76
CA GLN A 189 1.02 2.68 -5.66
C GLN A 189 2.19 3.35 -6.40
N ALA A 190 1.99 4.52 -6.97
CA ALA A 190 3.03 5.25 -7.68
C ALA A 190 3.35 6.59 -7.02
N CYS A 191 2.49 7.60 -7.16
CA CYS A 191 2.69 8.91 -6.54
C CYS A 191 1.42 9.76 -6.55
N GLY A 192 1.44 10.83 -5.75
CA GLY A 192 0.43 11.88 -5.74
C GLY A 192 0.53 12.86 -6.90
N GLU A 193 -0.51 13.68 -7.08
CA GLU A 193 -0.50 14.78 -8.08
C GLU A 193 0.44 15.91 -7.68
N LEU A 194 0.66 16.10 -6.39
CA LEU A 194 1.49 17.20 -5.85
C LEU A 194 2.97 16.81 -5.72
N GLU A 195 3.35 15.58 -6.09
CA GLU A 195 4.74 15.14 -6.11
C GLU A 195 5.59 16.04 -7.02
N PRO A 196 6.62 16.72 -6.51
CA PRO A 196 7.40 17.69 -7.28
C PRO A 196 8.05 17.13 -8.55
N ASP A 197 8.45 15.84 -8.52
CA ASP A 197 9.11 15.15 -9.64
C ASP A 197 8.19 14.12 -10.33
N ARG A 198 6.87 14.31 -10.18
CA ARG A 198 5.83 13.37 -10.59
C ARG A 198 5.99 12.86 -12.03
N ASP A 199 6.14 13.76 -12.97
CA ASP A 199 6.16 13.38 -14.40
C ASP A 199 7.36 12.49 -14.72
N ARG A 200 8.51 12.78 -14.11
CA ARG A 200 9.71 11.97 -14.25
C ARG A 200 9.55 10.62 -13.55
N LEU A 201 9.13 10.63 -12.29
CA LEU A 201 8.89 9.41 -11.51
C LEU A 201 7.90 8.47 -12.21
N LEU A 202 6.77 8.99 -12.68
CA LEU A 202 5.79 8.21 -13.42
C LEU A 202 6.34 7.68 -14.75
N ALA A 203 7.17 8.46 -15.46
CA ALA A 203 7.78 7.99 -16.69
C ALA A 203 8.76 6.84 -16.42
N GLU A 204 9.60 6.94 -15.40
CA GLU A 204 10.53 5.89 -14.99
C GLU A 204 9.79 4.61 -14.58
N ILE A 205 8.74 4.71 -13.75
CA ILE A 205 7.91 3.57 -13.35
C ILE A 205 7.20 2.94 -14.56
N ARG A 206 6.58 3.76 -15.42
CA ARG A 206 5.89 3.27 -16.63
C ARG A 206 6.82 2.51 -17.57
N ASN A 207 8.01 3.05 -17.79
CA ASN A 207 9.03 2.41 -18.63
C ASN A 207 9.42 1.05 -18.04
N GLY A 208 9.74 1.01 -16.75
CA GLY A 208 10.08 -0.24 -16.08
C GLY A 208 8.93 -1.27 -16.11
N VAL A 209 7.70 -0.84 -15.89
CA VAL A 209 6.53 -1.74 -15.99
C VAL A 209 6.34 -2.25 -17.42
N ASP A 210 6.43 -1.39 -18.43
CA ASP A 210 6.25 -1.76 -19.85
C ASP A 210 7.38 -2.68 -20.37
N GLU A 211 8.56 -2.66 -19.75
CA GLU A 211 9.66 -3.58 -20.06
C GLU A 211 9.41 -5.02 -19.56
N HIS A 212 8.75 -5.15 -18.41
CA HIS A 212 8.58 -6.45 -17.74
C HIS A 212 7.19 -7.06 -17.93
N PHE A 213 6.17 -6.23 -18.12
CA PHE A 213 4.78 -6.66 -18.08
C PHE A 213 4.03 -6.27 -19.35
N ALA A 214 2.92 -6.97 -19.58
CA ALA A 214 1.91 -6.60 -20.56
C ALA A 214 0.72 -5.92 -19.89
N GLU A 215 -0.15 -5.33 -20.70
CA GLU A 215 -1.48 -4.81 -20.26
C GLU A 215 -1.41 -3.85 -19.07
N ARG A 216 -0.46 -2.91 -19.07
CA ARG A 216 -0.43 -1.88 -18.02
C ARG A 216 -1.73 -1.08 -18.01
N ARG A 217 -2.25 -0.87 -16.81
CA ARG A 217 -3.42 -0.04 -16.52
C ARG A 217 -3.09 0.93 -15.41
N GLU A 218 -3.70 2.10 -15.47
CA GLU A 218 -3.56 3.13 -14.46
C GLU A 218 -4.92 3.57 -13.97
N GLN A 219 -4.98 3.90 -12.70
CA GLN A 219 -6.13 4.57 -12.11
C GLN A 219 -5.65 5.64 -11.13
N THR A 220 -6.47 6.65 -10.95
CA THR A 220 -6.19 7.74 -10.02
C THR A 220 -7.38 7.88 -9.10
N VAL A 221 -7.14 7.90 -7.80
CA VAL A 221 -8.19 8.05 -6.79
C VAL A 221 -7.84 9.15 -5.80
N MET A 222 -8.87 9.81 -5.27
CA MET A 222 -8.68 10.77 -4.17
C MET A 222 -8.39 10.01 -2.89
N VAL A 223 -7.24 10.31 -2.25
CA VAL A 223 -6.90 9.82 -0.92
C VAL A 223 -7.24 10.92 0.09
N PRO A 224 -8.26 10.73 0.92
CA PRO A 224 -8.80 11.82 1.74
C PRO A 224 -7.80 12.49 2.65
N SER A 225 -6.95 11.72 3.33
CA SER A 225 -5.99 12.27 4.27
C SER A 225 -4.80 12.97 3.62
N TYR A 226 -4.43 12.58 2.40
CA TYR A 226 -3.41 13.26 1.60
C TYR A 226 -3.94 14.56 1.00
N GLY A 227 -5.26 14.66 0.82
CA GLY A 227 -5.91 15.82 0.20
C GLY A 227 -5.63 15.94 -1.30
N GLU A 228 -5.21 14.87 -1.95
CA GLU A 228 -4.82 14.85 -3.36
C GLU A 228 -5.21 13.54 -4.06
N LEU A 229 -5.12 13.58 -5.38
CA LEU A 229 -5.27 12.40 -6.22
C LEU A 229 -3.96 11.60 -6.24
N TRP A 230 -4.07 10.29 -6.03
CA TRP A 230 -2.94 9.35 -6.03
C TRP A 230 -3.05 8.39 -7.20
N THR A 231 -1.94 8.15 -7.89
CA THR A 231 -1.88 7.26 -9.06
C THR A 231 -1.46 5.87 -8.65
N PHE A 232 -2.20 4.88 -9.18
CA PHE A 232 -1.92 3.45 -9.03
C PHE A 232 -1.70 2.82 -10.38
N ILE A 233 -0.79 1.87 -10.44
CA ILE A 233 -0.42 1.15 -11.66
C ILE A 233 -0.62 -0.34 -11.43
N ALA A 234 -1.20 -1.01 -12.41
CA ALA A 234 -1.30 -2.46 -12.43
C ALA A 234 -0.87 -3.00 -13.79
N ALA A 235 -0.33 -4.20 -13.81
CA ALA A 235 0.09 -4.86 -15.04
C ALA A 235 -0.03 -6.38 -14.91
N ARG A 236 0.07 -7.09 -16.04
CA ARG A 236 -0.07 -8.53 -16.11
C ARG A 236 1.18 -9.16 -16.68
N LYS A 237 1.68 -10.23 -16.06
CA LYS A 237 2.73 -11.05 -16.65
C LYS A 237 2.21 -11.72 -17.93
N ALA A 238 2.92 -11.55 -19.03
CA ALA A 238 2.55 -12.16 -20.31
C ALA A 238 2.41 -13.69 -20.23
N ALA A 239 1.59 -14.23 -21.14
CA ALA A 239 1.38 -15.67 -21.27
C ALA A 239 2.59 -16.39 -21.92
#